data_e8c14ce988c93f49602652199ccfae48
#
_entry.id   e8c14ce988c93f49602652199ccfae48
#
_cell.length_a   1.000
_cell.length_b   1.000
_cell.length_c   1.000
_cell.angle_alpha   90.00
_cell.angle_beta   90.00
_cell.angle_gamma   90.00
#
_symmetry.space_group_name_H-M   'P 1'
#
loop_
_entity.id
_entity.type
_entity.pdbx_description
1 polymer ?
#
loop_
_entity_poly.entity_id
_entity_poly.type
_entity_poly.pdbx_seq_one_letter_code
_entity_poly.pdbx_strand_id
1 'polypeptide(L)'
;VAEEATTFDGYRYFVMELDQPGNHEEPDTSPHFAQRILLLHRDENAPMVLGTSGYFVNPSRPRIREPAQLLEANQLWVEQRFFSPSRPEPADWSWLTIKQAATDHHRIVEALRPIYSAKWISAGASKGGMTSVYHRRFFPDDVDGTIAYVAPHSLGAPDTRYLDFVANIGDAAC
;
A
#
# COMPACT_ATOMS: atom_id res chain seq x y z
N VAL A 1 6.88 -15.07 8.35
CA VAL A 1 7.11 -13.87 9.19
C VAL A 1 8.48 -14.00 9.83
N ALA A 2 9.33 -12.99 9.67
CA ALA A 2 10.62 -12.84 10.36
C ALA A 2 10.61 -11.55 11.18
N GLU A 3 11.09 -11.63 12.44
CA GLU A 3 11.33 -10.43 13.25
C GLU A 3 12.76 -9.95 12.99
N GLU A 4 12.91 -8.67 12.71
CA GLU A 4 14.18 -8.03 12.37
C GLU A 4 14.54 -6.97 13.41
N ALA A 5 15.83 -6.65 13.52
CA ALA A 5 16.28 -5.57 14.40
C ALA A 5 15.75 -4.21 13.93
N THR A 6 15.34 -3.38 14.88
CA THR A 6 14.93 -2.00 14.62
C THR A 6 15.55 -1.03 15.60
N THR A 7 15.76 0.21 15.15
CA THR A 7 16.21 1.35 15.98
C THR A 7 15.06 2.26 16.39
N PHE A 8 13.82 1.93 15.99
CA PHE A 8 12.64 2.73 16.34
C PHE A 8 12.19 2.37 17.76
N ASP A 9 12.35 3.31 18.66
CA ASP A 9 11.97 3.14 20.07
C ASP A 9 10.46 2.86 20.21
N GLY A 10 10.13 1.83 21.00
CA GLY A 10 8.75 1.39 21.21
C GLY A 10 8.15 0.58 20.05
N TYR A 11 8.93 0.18 19.05
CA TYR A 11 8.46 -0.66 17.95
C TYR A 11 9.24 -1.96 17.85
N ARG A 12 8.54 -3.02 17.42
CA ARG A 12 9.11 -4.26 16.89
C ARG A 12 8.94 -4.22 15.36
N TYR A 13 9.90 -4.75 14.64
CA TYR A 13 9.88 -4.75 13.18
C TYR A 13 9.76 -6.16 12.63
N PHE A 14 8.82 -6.37 11.71
CA PHE A 14 8.61 -7.66 11.08
C PHE A 14 8.60 -7.52 9.55
N VAL A 15 9.28 -8.45 8.88
CA VAL A 15 9.14 -8.70 7.46
C VAL A 15 8.21 -9.89 7.30
N MET A 16 7.10 -9.68 6.63
CA MET A 16 6.04 -10.67 6.46
C MET A 16 5.78 -10.91 4.98
N GLU A 17 5.21 -12.06 4.70
CA GLU A 17 4.68 -12.43 3.39
C GLU A 17 3.27 -12.96 3.58
N LEU A 18 2.35 -12.48 2.72
CA LEU A 18 1.00 -13.02 2.61
C LEU A 18 0.86 -13.68 1.25
N ASP A 19 0.30 -14.88 1.25
CA ASP A 19 -0.02 -15.60 0.03
C ASP A 19 -1.19 -14.94 -0.71
N GLN A 20 -0.95 -14.49 -1.95
CA GLN A 20 -1.91 -13.80 -2.78
C GLN A 20 -2.09 -14.52 -4.12
N PRO A 21 -3.33 -14.71 -4.62
CA PRO A 21 -3.54 -15.20 -5.96
C PRO A 21 -3.15 -14.15 -7.00
N GLY A 22 -2.61 -14.56 -8.11
CA GLY A 22 -2.36 -13.70 -9.26
C GLY A 22 -3.64 -13.05 -9.77
N ASN A 23 -4.71 -13.85 -9.82
CA ASN A 23 -6.07 -13.41 -10.18
C ASN A 23 -7.04 -13.69 -9.04
N HIS A 24 -7.55 -12.65 -8.38
CA HIS A 24 -8.55 -12.78 -7.31
C HIS A 24 -9.94 -13.23 -7.79
N GLU A 25 -10.20 -13.18 -9.09
CA GLU A 25 -11.45 -13.68 -9.66
C GLU A 25 -11.41 -15.21 -9.90
N GLU A 26 -10.21 -15.77 -9.95
CA GLU A 26 -9.95 -17.20 -10.12
C GLU A 26 -8.84 -17.65 -9.16
N PRO A 27 -9.03 -17.53 -7.84
CA PRO A 27 -7.97 -17.73 -6.87
C PRO A 27 -7.40 -19.15 -6.87
N ASP A 28 -8.25 -20.16 -7.08
CA ASP A 28 -7.85 -21.56 -7.00
C ASP A 28 -7.07 -22.05 -8.25
N THR A 29 -7.12 -21.31 -9.35
CA THR A 29 -6.53 -21.72 -10.64
C THR A 29 -5.39 -20.82 -11.09
N SER A 30 -5.30 -19.60 -10.58
CA SER A 30 -4.20 -18.69 -10.88
C SER A 30 -2.96 -19.02 -10.05
N PRO A 31 -1.74 -18.77 -10.56
CA PRO A 31 -0.53 -18.91 -9.76
C PRO A 31 -0.55 -17.92 -8.58
N HIS A 32 -0.06 -18.37 -7.42
CA HIS A 32 0.06 -17.54 -6.24
C HIS A 32 1.44 -16.88 -6.15
N PHE A 33 1.53 -15.82 -5.34
CA PHE A 33 2.78 -15.15 -5.03
C PHE A 33 2.81 -14.71 -3.57
N ALA A 34 4.01 -14.65 -3.01
CA ALA A 34 4.25 -14.15 -1.66
C ALA A 34 4.34 -12.61 -1.71
N GLN A 35 3.31 -11.91 -1.25
CA GLN A 35 3.33 -10.45 -1.18
C GLN A 35 4.08 -9.98 0.05
N ARG A 36 5.13 -9.18 -0.14
CA ARG A 36 5.94 -8.62 0.95
C ARG A 36 5.21 -7.49 1.66
N ILE A 37 5.24 -7.57 2.99
CA ILE A 37 4.67 -6.59 3.90
C ILE A 37 5.68 -6.31 5.00
N LEU A 38 5.93 -5.04 5.28
CA LEU A 38 6.71 -4.61 6.43
C LEU A 38 5.76 -4.15 7.52
N LEU A 39 5.91 -4.68 8.73
CA LEU A 39 5.12 -4.27 9.89
C LEU A 39 6.04 -3.65 10.95
N LEU A 40 5.76 -2.41 11.30
CA LEU A 40 6.22 -1.79 12.53
C LEU A 40 5.10 -1.93 13.56
N HIS A 41 5.27 -2.89 14.46
CA HIS A 41 4.33 -3.20 15.53
C HIS A 41 4.65 -2.39 16.78
N ARG A 42 3.68 -1.70 17.32
CA ARG A 42 3.77 -0.95 18.58
C ARG A 42 2.94 -1.61 19.69
N ASP A 43 1.66 -1.81 19.45
CA ASP A 43 0.69 -2.38 20.39
C ASP A 43 -0.54 -2.89 19.61
N GLU A 44 -1.10 -4.02 20.01
CA GLU A 44 -2.29 -4.60 19.35
C GLU A 44 -3.52 -3.70 19.47
N ASN A 45 -3.59 -2.86 20.49
CA ASN A 45 -4.69 -1.91 20.72
C ASN A 45 -4.44 -0.52 20.09
N ALA A 46 -3.24 -0.27 19.56
CA ALA A 46 -2.95 0.98 18.86
C ALA A 46 -3.59 1.00 17.47
N PRO A 47 -3.91 2.20 16.92
CA PRO A 47 -4.38 2.32 15.55
C PRO A 47 -3.43 1.68 14.54
N MET A 48 -3.92 1.37 13.34
CA MET A 48 -3.13 0.86 12.24
C MET A 48 -3.08 1.85 11.07
N VAL A 49 -1.88 2.11 10.57
CA VAL A 49 -1.68 2.80 9.30
C VAL A 49 -1.34 1.78 8.23
N LEU A 50 -2.26 1.55 7.30
CA LEU A 50 -2.04 0.75 6.10
C LEU A 50 -1.31 1.61 5.05
N GLY A 51 -0.01 1.47 4.99
CA GLY A 51 0.84 2.16 4.02
C GLY A 51 0.83 1.47 2.67
N THR A 52 0.28 2.13 1.65
CA THR A 52 0.28 1.68 0.27
C THR A 52 1.49 2.25 -0.46
N SER A 53 2.48 1.42 -0.83
CA SER A 53 3.69 1.93 -1.47
C SER A 53 3.48 2.34 -2.93
N GLY A 54 2.67 1.60 -3.65
CA GLY A 54 2.53 1.69 -5.10
C GLY A 54 3.75 1.16 -5.87
N TYR A 55 4.82 0.75 -5.17
CA TYR A 55 6.10 0.33 -5.72
C TYR A 55 6.73 -0.78 -4.87
N PHE A 56 8.02 -1.01 -5.10
CA PHE A 56 8.92 -1.81 -4.28
C PHE A 56 9.04 -1.26 -2.86
N VAL A 57 9.18 -2.15 -1.87
CA VAL A 57 9.55 -1.80 -0.50
C VAL A 57 10.88 -2.45 -0.10
N ASN A 58 11.74 -1.67 0.55
CA ASN A 58 13.05 -2.15 0.97
C ASN A 58 13.02 -2.59 2.43
N PRO A 59 13.11 -3.90 2.73
CA PRO A 59 13.07 -4.40 4.11
C PRO A 59 14.27 -3.97 4.95
N SER A 60 15.42 -3.68 4.33
CA SER A 60 16.61 -3.23 5.04
C SER A 60 16.58 -1.74 5.42
N ARG A 61 15.52 -1.01 5.04
CA ARG A 61 15.38 0.42 5.30
C ARG A 61 13.96 0.77 5.77
N PRO A 62 13.51 0.19 6.89
CA PRO A 62 12.20 0.54 7.45
C PRO A 62 12.15 2.03 7.79
N ARG A 63 10.96 2.63 7.71
CA ARG A 63 10.74 4.04 8.06
C ARG A 63 9.37 4.17 8.71
N ILE A 64 9.30 4.90 9.82
CA ILE A 64 8.03 5.37 10.35
C ILE A 64 7.56 6.53 9.48
N ARG A 65 6.33 6.45 8.99
CA ARG A 65 5.69 7.51 8.22
C ARG A 65 4.97 8.49 9.14
N GLU A 66 4.83 9.73 8.69
CA GLU A 66 4.22 10.80 9.47
C GLU A 66 2.87 10.43 10.10
N PRO A 67 1.88 9.81 9.40
CA PRO A 67 0.62 9.42 10.03
C PRO A 67 0.80 8.42 11.17
N ALA A 68 1.70 7.45 11.04
CA ALA A 68 1.96 6.47 12.08
C ALA A 68 2.65 7.10 13.29
N GLN A 69 3.56 8.05 13.04
CA GLN A 69 4.24 8.78 14.10
C GLN A 69 3.29 9.68 14.88
N LEU A 70 2.44 10.45 14.17
CA LEU A 70 1.48 11.37 14.80
C LEU A 70 0.39 10.65 15.61
N LEU A 71 -0.02 9.47 15.16
CA LEU A 71 -1.06 8.67 15.80
C LEU A 71 -0.50 7.66 16.80
N GLU A 72 0.80 7.61 16.97
CA GLU A 72 1.47 6.55 17.74
C GLU A 72 0.99 5.15 17.34
N ALA A 73 0.80 4.94 16.04
CA ALA A 73 0.13 3.79 15.46
C ALA A 73 1.08 2.66 15.08
N ASN A 74 0.55 1.44 14.94
CA ASN A 74 1.19 0.41 14.12
C ASN A 74 1.25 0.85 12.67
N GLN A 75 2.22 0.35 11.90
CA GLN A 75 2.33 0.66 10.48
C GLN A 75 2.60 -0.57 9.65
N LEU A 76 1.77 -0.80 8.66
CA LEU A 76 2.07 -1.68 7.54
C LEU A 76 2.67 -0.87 6.39
N TRP A 77 3.59 -1.48 5.64
CA TRP A 77 4.08 -0.94 4.38
C TRP A 77 4.05 -2.05 3.35
N VAL A 78 3.10 -1.98 2.42
CA VAL A 78 2.78 -3.07 1.50
C VAL A 78 3.46 -2.87 0.16
N GLU A 79 4.21 -3.87 -0.29
CA GLU A 79 4.77 -3.88 -1.63
C GLU A 79 3.65 -4.05 -2.67
N GLN A 80 3.71 -3.25 -3.74
CA GLN A 80 2.74 -3.35 -4.82
C GLN A 80 2.95 -4.64 -5.60
N ARG A 81 1.84 -5.32 -5.98
CA ARG A 81 1.92 -6.48 -6.88
C ARG A 81 2.71 -6.16 -8.16
N PHE A 82 3.39 -7.16 -8.72
CA PHE A 82 4.31 -7.08 -9.86
C PHE A 82 5.63 -6.36 -9.60
N PHE A 83 5.89 -5.87 -8.39
CA PHE A 83 7.24 -5.54 -7.95
C PHE A 83 7.89 -6.76 -7.29
N SER A 84 9.15 -7.05 -7.65
CA SER A 84 9.84 -8.23 -7.10
C SER A 84 10.19 -8.04 -5.62
N PRO A 85 9.90 -9.05 -4.78
CA PRO A 85 9.46 -10.40 -5.13
C PRO A 85 7.94 -10.57 -5.26
N SER A 86 7.12 -9.56 -4.99
CA SER A 86 5.66 -9.63 -4.94
C SER A 86 5.03 -9.77 -6.32
N ARG A 87 5.39 -10.84 -7.04
CA ARG A 87 4.96 -11.07 -8.42
C ARG A 87 4.61 -12.55 -8.65
N PRO A 88 3.45 -12.86 -9.27
CA PRO A 88 3.14 -14.24 -9.67
C PRO A 88 4.10 -14.72 -10.78
N GLU A 89 4.44 -16.00 -10.76
CA GLU A 89 5.22 -16.65 -11.80
C GLU A 89 4.46 -17.90 -12.32
N PRO A 90 4.18 -17.99 -13.61
CA PRO A 90 4.50 -17.00 -14.66
C PRO A 90 3.70 -15.69 -14.50
N ALA A 91 4.32 -14.56 -14.90
CA ALA A 91 3.68 -13.26 -14.80
C ALA A 91 2.67 -13.06 -15.94
N ASP A 92 1.40 -12.88 -15.59
CA ASP A 92 0.37 -12.40 -16.51
C ASP A 92 0.05 -10.95 -16.19
N TRP A 93 0.48 -10.04 -17.06
CA TRP A 93 0.32 -8.60 -16.87
C TRP A 93 -1.13 -8.12 -16.96
N SER A 94 -2.06 -8.94 -17.47
CA SER A 94 -3.50 -8.63 -17.45
C SER A 94 -4.04 -8.51 -16.03
N TRP A 95 -3.37 -9.13 -15.05
CA TRP A 95 -3.72 -9.05 -13.63
C TRP A 95 -3.15 -7.82 -12.91
N LEU A 96 -2.35 -7.00 -13.61
CA LEU A 96 -1.89 -5.73 -13.06
C LEU A 96 -2.99 -4.66 -13.21
N THR A 97 -4.09 -4.85 -12.49
CA THR A 97 -5.21 -3.91 -12.48
C THR A 97 -5.37 -3.23 -11.13
N ILE A 98 -6.08 -2.10 -11.14
CA ILE A 98 -6.42 -1.34 -9.94
C ILE A 98 -7.22 -2.20 -8.95
N LYS A 99 -8.21 -2.96 -9.45
CA LYS A 99 -9.06 -3.82 -8.62
C LYS A 99 -8.26 -4.95 -7.97
N GLN A 100 -7.41 -5.64 -8.73
CA GLN A 100 -6.57 -6.71 -8.21
C GLN A 100 -5.65 -6.21 -7.09
N ALA A 101 -5.01 -5.04 -7.28
CA ALA A 101 -4.16 -4.44 -6.26
C ALA A 101 -4.96 -3.99 -5.02
N ALA A 102 -6.18 -3.49 -5.18
CA ALA A 102 -7.05 -3.15 -4.07
C ALA A 102 -7.47 -4.39 -3.28
N THR A 103 -7.72 -5.51 -3.97
CA THR A 103 -8.08 -6.80 -3.35
C THR A 103 -6.91 -7.39 -2.57
N ASP A 104 -5.66 -7.21 -3.02
CA ASP A 104 -4.48 -7.56 -2.20
C ASP A 104 -4.51 -6.87 -0.83
N HIS A 105 -4.75 -5.56 -0.82
CA HIS A 105 -4.82 -4.78 0.43
C HIS A 105 -6.00 -5.20 1.30
N HIS A 106 -7.15 -5.49 0.71
CA HIS A 106 -8.32 -6.02 1.42
C HIS A 106 -7.98 -7.33 2.15
N ARG A 107 -7.37 -8.30 1.47
CA ARG A 107 -6.97 -9.55 2.12
C ARG A 107 -5.97 -9.38 3.25
N ILE A 108 -5.08 -8.38 3.15
CA ILE A 108 -4.17 -8.02 4.25
C ILE A 108 -4.96 -7.49 5.44
N VAL A 109 -5.95 -6.62 5.20
CA VAL A 109 -6.83 -6.10 6.26
C VAL A 109 -7.60 -7.23 6.91
N GLU A 110 -8.23 -8.13 6.14
CA GLU A 110 -8.95 -9.27 6.67
C GLU A 110 -8.06 -10.18 7.54
N ALA A 111 -6.84 -10.45 7.09
CA ALA A 111 -5.90 -11.31 7.80
C ALA A 111 -5.41 -10.72 9.13
N LEU A 112 -5.28 -9.39 9.21
CA LEU A 112 -4.68 -8.73 10.37
C LEU A 112 -5.69 -8.06 11.31
N ARG A 113 -6.89 -7.76 10.87
CA ARG A 113 -7.94 -7.14 11.68
C ARG A 113 -8.31 -7.93 12.94
N PRO A 114 -8.30 -9.28 12.97
CA PRO A 114 -8.51 -10.02 14.20
C PRO A 114 -7.47 -9.75 15.30
N ILE A 115 -6.27 -9.32 14.93
CA ILE A 115 -5.18 -8.96 15.86
C ILE A 115 -5.25 -7.45 16.17
N TYR A 116 -5.46 -6.62 15.16
CA TYR A 116 -5.45 -5.15 15.26
C TYR A 116 -6.88 -4.61 15.08
N SER A 117 -7.69 -4.69 16.12
CA SER A 117 -9.12 -4.32 16.04
C SER A 117 -9.40 -2.82 16.16
N ALA A 118 -8.40 -2.00 16.47
CA ALA A 118 -8.53 -0.56 16.58
C ALA A 118 -8.77 0.11 15.20
N LYS A 119 -8.80 1.45 15.18
CA LYS A 119 -9.02 2.24 13.95
C LYS A 119 -7.90 2.02 12.93
N TRP A 120 -8.31 1.91 11.67
CA TRP A 120 -7.39 1.79 10.52
C TRP A 120 -7.50 3.00 9.61
N ILE A 121 -6.36 3.51 9.15
CA ILE A 121 -6.31 4.49 8.06
C ILE A 121 -5.35 4.00 6.98
N SER A 122 -5.69 4.22 5.71
CA SER A 122 -4.76 4.01 4.62
C SER A 122 -4.00 5.30 4.29
N ALA A 123 -2.71 5.18 3.97
CA ALA A 123 -1.90 6.33 3.61
C ALA A 123 -0.88 5.98 2.52
N GLY A 124 -0.70 6.88 1.56
CA GLY A 124 0.28 6.73 0.50
C GLY A 124 0.57 8.03 -0.23
N ALA A 125 1.70 8.07 -0.94
CA ALA A 125 2.11 9.23 -1.71
C ALA A 125 2.26 8.87 -3.20
N SER A 126 1.95 9.83 -4.08
CA SER A 126 2.05 9.66 -5.54
C SER A 126 1.22 8.45 -6.00
N LYS A 127 1.81 7.48 -6.70
CA LYS A 127 1.13 6.23 -7.06
C LYS A 127 0.60 5.48 -5.83
N GLY A 128 1.32 5.50 -4.70
CA GLY A 128 0.81 4.95 -3.44
C GLY A 128 -0.43 5.68 -2.94
N GLY A 129 -0.50 7.00 -3.10
CA GLY A 129 -1.70 7.79 -2.80
C GLY A 129 -2.89 7.40 -3.68
N MET A 130 -2.67 7.18 -4.99
CA MET A 130 -3.70 6.62 -5.88
C MET A 130 -4.17 5.25 -5.39
N THR A 131 -3.22 4.38 -5.01
CA THR A 131 -3.54 3.03 -4.50
C THR A 131 -4.40 3.10 -3.23
N SER A 132 -4.13 4.02 -2.30
CA SER A 132 -4.98 4.25 -1.12
C SER A 132 -6.42 4.65 -1.50
N VAL A 133 -6.57 5.56 -2.47
CA VAL A 133 -7.87 6.01 -2.95
C VAL A 133 -8.65 4.86 -3.61
N TYR A 134 -7.97 4.07 -4.45
CA TYR A 134 -8.58 2.94 -5.12
C TYR A 134 -8.97 1.83 -4.14
N HIS A 135 -8.12 1.53 -3.17
CA HIS A 135 -8.45 0.59 -2.10
C HIS A 135 -9.74 1.03 -1.39
N ARG A 136 -9.82 2.29 -0.93
CA ARG A 136 -11.01 2.84 -0.28
C ARG A 136 -12.25 2.80 -1.18
N ARG A 137 -12.09 2.99 -2.49
CA ARG A 137 -13.20 2.95 -3.45
C ARG A 137 -13.81 1.55 -3.60
N PHE A 138 -12.99 0.50 -3.61
CA PHE A 138 -13.45 -0.88 -3.76
C PHE A 138 -13.86 -1.51 -2.42
N PHE A 139 -13.19 -1.15 -1.34
CA PHE A 139 -13.39 -1.71 0.00
C PHE A 139 -13.54 -0.56 1.03
N PRO A 140 -14.71 0.12 1.02
CA PRO A 140 -14.91 1.31 1.84
C PRO A 140 -14.87 1.07 3.34
N ASP A 141 -15.15 -0.17 3.78
CA ASP A 141 -15.23 -0.53 5.19
C ASP A 141 -13.90 -1.05 5.77
N ASP A 142 -12.88 -1.22 4.93
CA ASP A 142 -11.56 -1.69 5.37
C ASP A 142 -10.81 -0.68 6.23
N VAL A 143 -11.05 0.61 6.02
CA VAL A 143 -10.36 1.67 6.74
C VAL A 143 -11.31 2.79 7.12
N ASP A 144 -11.08 3.40 8.28
CA ASP A 144 -11.87 4.53 8.79
C ASP A 144 -11.57 5.85 8.06
N GLY A 145 -10.36 5.96 7.50
CA GLY A 145 -9.91 7.15 6.77
C GLY A 145 -8.85 6.83 5.72
N THR A 146 -8.63 7.80 4.81
CA THR A 146 -7.60 7.69 3.77
C THR A 146 -6.86 9.01 3.63
N ILE A 147 -5.51 8.94 3.62
CA ILE A 147 -4.62 10.09 3.41
C ILE A 147 -3.87 9.86 2.11
N ALA A 148 -4.21 10.64 1.08
CA ALA A 148 -3.61 10.53 -0.24
C ALA A 148 -2.71 11.74 -0.52
N TYR A 149 -1.42 11.61 -0.23
CA TYR A 149 -0.45 12.67 -0.49
C TYR A 149 -0.12 12.74 -1.99
N VAL A 150 -0.27 13.93 -2.56
CA VAL A 150 0.09 14.24 -3.96
C VAL A 150 -0.31 13.13 -4.94
N ALA A 151 -1.50 12.57 -4.74
CA ALA A 151 -2.01 11.48 -5.55
C ALA A 151 -2.45 12.00 -6.93
N PRO A 152 -1.78 11.63 -8.03
CA PRO A 152 -2.20 12.04 -9.35
C PRO A 152 -3.49 11.33 -9.74
N HIS A 153 -4.43 12.07 -10.34
CA HIS A 153 -5.67 11.52 -10.86
C HIS A 153 -5.69 11.60 -12.39
N SER A 154 -5.00 10.65 -13.02
CA SER A 154 -4.91 10.58 -14.47
C SER A 154 -6.15 9.92 -15.07
N LEU A 155 -6.68 10.51 -16.14
CA LEU A 155 -7.85 10.00 -16.88
C LEU A 155 -7.45 9.14 -18.09
N GLY A 156 -6.18 9.16 -18.47
CA GLY A 156 -5.66 8.43 -19.61
C GLY A 156 -4.16 8.64 -19.80
N ALA A 157 -3.63 8.07 -20.86
CA ALA A 157 -2.25 8.25 -21.29
C ALA A 157 -2.22 8.56 -22.80
N PRO A 158 -1.84 9.78 -23.21
CA PRO A 158 -1.45 10.93 -22.37
C PRO A 158 -2.64 11.63 -21.71
N ASP A 159 -2.39 12.27 -20.57
CA ASP A 159 -3.37 13.18 -19.94
C ASP A 159 -2.94 14.64 -20.21
N THR A 160 -3.59 15.27 -21.17
CA THR A 160 -3.21 16.60 -21.67
C THR A 160 -3.39 17.72 -20.64
N ARG A 161 -4.19 17.51 -19.58
CA ARG A 161 -4.37 18.50 -18.51
C ARG A 161 -3.05 18.87 -17.83
N TYR A 162 -2.12 17.91 -17.73
CA TYR A 162 -0.79 18.18 -17.18
C TYR A 162 0.04 19.08 -18.10
N LEU A 163 -0.10 18.92 -19.42
CA LEU A 163 0.60 19.75 -20.38
C LEU A 163 0.10 21.20 -20.35
N ASP A 164 -1.22 21.37 -20.28
CA ASP A 164 -1.84 22.70 -20.17
C ASP A 164 -1.44 23.40 -18.88
N PHE A 165 -1.39 22.67 -17.76
CA PHE A 165 -0.93 23.21 -16.48
C PHE A 165 0.52 23.68 -16.56
N VAL A 166 1.43 22.83 -17.05
CA VAL A 166 2.87 23.14 -17.14
C VAL A 166 3.12 24.30 -18.12
N ALA A 167 2.37 24.37 -19.22
CA ALA A 167 2.51 25.45 -20.19
C ALA A 167 2.06 26.84 -19.67
N ASN A 168 1.24 26.88 -18.62
CA ASN A 168 0.65 28.09 -18.07
C ASN A 168 1.09 28.41 -16.63
N ILE A 169 2.03 27.63 -16.07
CA ILE A 169 2.56 27.88 -14.72
C ILE A 169 3.73 28.87 -14.78
N GLY A 170 3.72 29.82 -13.85
CA GLY A 170 4.76 30.84 -13.76
C GLY A 170 4.48 32.07 -14.65
N ASP A 171 5.48 32.94 -14.75
CA ASP A 171 5.48 34.13 -15.60
C ASP A 171 6.56 34.06 -16.68
N ALA A 172 6.72 35.15 -17.43
CA ALA A 172 7.71 35.22 -18.54
C ALA A 172 9.17 35.06 -18.08
N ALA A 173 9.46 35.17 -16.78
CA ALA A 173 10.78 34.97 -16.20
C ALA A 173 11.02 33.54 -15.74
N CYS A 174 9.98 32.74 -15.64
CA CYS A 174 10.01 31.34 -15.24
C CYS A 174 10.33 30.43 -16.43
#